data_477c631f4ee8f78ffc890193e7611aa4
#
_entry.id   477c631f4ee8f78ffc890193e7611aa4
#
_cell.length_a   1.000
_cell.length_b   1.000
_cell.length_c   1.000
_cell.angle_alpha   90.00
_cell.angle_beta   90.00
_cell.angle_gamma   90.00
#
_symmetry.space_group_name_H-M   'P 1'
#
loop_
_entity.id
_entity.type
_entity.pdbx_description
1 polymer ?
#
loop_
_entity_poly.entity_id
_entity_poly.type
_entity_poly.pdbx_seq_one_letter_code
_entity_poly.pdbx_strand_id
1 'polypeptide(L)'
;MTNHYNIQIIQTQTDFKLTYRDNKFRKLEHLRGTLDNAMLHQLGRIIPRTETNIESFAMAYKDKVTYTKIQQEKSLYTLFLDEWTSFFETFTGLPPKFTGMDGKSLKMIITYLKKIAGSENEALQLWKIILNKWHTVKQFHQDNTDLKYINSKLNIILHEIKQQGNTYSKGTNGSVEL
;
A
#
# COMPACT_ATOMS: atom_id res chain seq x y z
N MET A 1 13.18 -7.73 7.70
CA MET A 1 12.24 -7.60 6.55
C MET A 1 11.82 -8.98 6.07
N THR A 2 10.54 -9.15 5.66
CA THR A 2 10.05 -10.46 5.18
C THR A 2 9.78 -10.36 3.67
N ASN A 3 10.34 -11.29 2.91
CA ASN A 3 10.16 -11.39 1.46
C ASN A 3 9.60 -12.77 1.09
N HIS A 4 8.84 -12.82 0.02
CA HIS A 4 8.23 -14.03 -0.51
C HIS A 4 8.65 -14.25 -1.97
N TYR A 5 8.81 -15.52 -2.33
CA TYR A 5 9.14 -15.93 -3.69
C TYR A 5 8.24 -17.08 -4.11
N ASN A 6 7.78 -17.06 -5.34
CA ASN A 6 7.20 -18.21 -6.00
C ASN A 6 8.32 -19.02 -6.63
N ILE A 7 8.36 -20.33 -6.33
CA ILE A 7 9.19 -21.29 -7.04
C ILE A 7 8.28 -22.17 -7.87
N GLN A 8 8.57 -22.28 -9.15
CA GLN A 8 7.89 -23.21 -10.03
C GLN A 8 8.87 -24.25 -10.55
N ILE A 9 8.55 -25.53 -10.33
CA ILE A 9 9.24 -26.64 -10.97
C ILE A 9 8.62 -26.83 -12.35
N ILE A 10 9.38 -26.53 -13.40
CA ILE A 10 8.84 -26.41 -14.77
C ILE A 10 8.30 -27.75 -15.28
N GLN A 11 9.03 -28.85 -15.05
CA GLN A 11 8.67 -30.17 -15.56
C GLN A 11 7.32 -30.69 -15.03
N THR A 12 7.04 -30.44 -13.75
CA THR A 12 5.85 -30.94 -13.06
C THR A 12 4.77 -29.87 -12.87
N GLN A 13 5.07 -28.62 -13.24
CA GLN A 13 4.24 -27.44 -13.01
C GLN A 13 3.79 -27.33 -11.54
N THR A 14 4.71 -27.68 -10.63
CA THR A 14 4.44 -27.61 -9.20
C THR A 14 4.96 -26.30 -8.65
N ASP A 15 4.10 -25.58 -7.95
CA ASP A 15 4.38 -24.25 -7.39
C ASP A 15 4.50 -24.31 -5.87
N PHE A 16 5.50 -23.61 -5.36
CA PHE A 16 5.73 -23.41 -3.94
C PHE A 16 5.94 -21.94 -3.63
N LYS A 17 5.54 -21.51 -2.44
CA LYS A 17 5.89 -20.21 -1.88
C LYS A 17 7.00 -20.35 -0.86
N LEU A 18 8.11 -19.67 -1.09
CA LEU A 18 9.18 -19.50 -0.12
C LEU A 18 8.99 -18.22 0.67
N THR A 19 9.26 -18.29 1.96
CA THR A 19 9.29 -17.12 2.83
C THR A 19 10.67 -16.99 3.46
N TYR A 20 11.27 -15.80 3.29
CA TYR A 20 12.50 -15.39 3.97
C TYR A 20 12.18 -14.27 4.95
N ARG A 21 12.86 -14.29 6.10
CA ARG A 21 12.85 -13.18 7.07
C ARG A 21 14.30 -12.91 7.47
N ASP A 22 14.72 -11.65 7.31
CA ASP A 22 16.06 -11.19 7.62
C ASP A 22 17.12 -12.08 6.95
N ASN A 23 16.95 -12.26 5.65
CA ASN A 23 17.80 -13.09 4.77
C ASN A 23 17.80 -14.61 5.07
N LYS A 24 17.02 -15.10 6.04
CA LYS A 24 16.98 -16.51 6.43
C LYS A 24 15.71 -17.18 5.93
N PHE A 25 15.82 -18.39 5.36
CA PHE A 25 14.67 -19.23 5.03
C PHE A 25 13.83 -19.52 6.28
N ARG A 26 12.50 -19.41 6.15
CA ARG A 26 11.55 -19.62 7.25
C ARG A 26 10.47 -20.62 6.94
N LYS A 27 9.93 -20.62 5.70
CA LYS A 27 8.77 -21.42 5.37
C LYS A 27 8.76 -21.79 3.90
N LEU A 28 8.30 -23.02 3.63
CA LEU A 28 7.88 -23.51 2.33
C LEU A 28 6.40 -23.85 2.40
N GLU A 29 5.63 -23.36 1.43
CA GLU A 29 4.21 -23.69 1.27
C GLU A 29 4.03 -24.30 -0.12
N HIS A 30 3.40 -25.45 -0.21
CA HIS A 30 2.95 -26.03 -1.47
C HIS A 30 1.67 -25.31 -1.93
N LEU A 31 1.69 -24.76 -3.13
CA LEU A 31 0.57 -23.98 -3.68
C LEU A 31 -0.24 -24.76 -4.71
N ARG A 32 0.45 -25.47 -5.62
CA ARG A 32 -0.17 -26.16 -6.74
C ARG A 32 0.70 -27.30 -7.26
N GLY A 33 0.09 -28.25 -7.93
CA GLY A 33 0.74 -29.39 -8.56
C GLY A 33 0.80 -30.62 -7.67
N THR A 34 1.45 -31.68 -8.15
CA THR A 34 1.56 -32.95 -7.41
C THR A 34 2.88 -32.96 -6.63
N LEU A 35 2.80 -33.39 -5.37
CA LEU A 35 3.94 -33.52 -4.48
C LEU A 35 4.11 -35.00 -4.13
N ASP A 36 5.01 -35.67 -4.82
CA ASP A 36 5.36 -37.06 -4.54
C ASP A 36 6.60 -37.20 -3.64
N ASN A 37 6.92 -38.42 -3.20
CA ASN A 37 8.04 -38.68 -2.33
C ASN A 37 9.40 -38.35 -2.99
N ALA A 38 9.54 -38.57 -4.31
CA ALA A 38 10.76 -38.26 -5.04
C ALA A 38 11.02 -36.74 -5.06
N MET A 39 9.96 -35.93 -5.27
CA MET A 39 10.02 -34.48 -5.24
C MET A 39 10.35 -33.97 -3.82
N LEU A 40 9.73 -34.54 -2.79
CA LEU A 40 10.02 -34.17 -1.39
C LEU A 40 11.52 -34.33 -1.05
N HIS A 41 12.15 -35.41 -1.50
CA HIS A 41 13.59 -35.62 -1.30
C HIS A 41 14.48 -34.64 -2.07
N GLN A 42 13.97 -34.06 -3.17
CA GLN A 42 14.74 -33.10 -3.97
C GLN A 42 14.53 -31.65 -3.58
N LEU A 43 13.43 -31.32 -2.87
CA LEU A 43 13.11 -29.93 -2.49
C LEU A 43 14.26 -29.23 -1.77
N GLY A 44 14.94 -29.91 -0.86
CA GLY A 44 16.07 -29.33 -0.12
C GLY A 44 17.23 -28.85 -1.01
N ARG A 45 17.35 -29.39 -2.23
CA ARG A 45 18.41 -29.03 -3.19
C ARG A 45 18.12 -27.74 -3.95
N ILE A 46 16.84 -27.42 -4.11
CA ILE A 46 16.38 -26.26 -4.88
C ILE A 46 15.96 -25.09 -3.98
N ILE A 47 16.05 -25.24 -2.65
CA ILE A 47 15.68 -24.19 -1.70
C ILE A 47 16.95 -23.51 -1.17
N PRO A 48 17.22 -22.24 -1.52
CA PRO A 48 18.33 -21.49 -0.96
C PRO A 48 18.17 -21.30 0.56
N ARG A 49 19.24 -21.49 1.33
CA ARG A 49 19.23 -21.25 2.78
C ARG A 49 19.07 -19.76 3.12
N THR A 50 19.57 -18.90 2.24
CA THR A 50 19.51 -17.43 2.38
C THR A 50 18.89 -16.82 1.14
N GLU A 51 18.20 -15.70 1.33
CA GLU A 51 17.56 -14.95 0.24
C GLU A 51 18.59 -14.48 -0.80
N THR A 52 19.78 -14.06 -0.35
CA THR A 52 20.87 -13.59 -1.22
C THR A 52 21.33 -14.65 -2.22
N ASN A 53 21.10 -15.94 -1.96
CA ASN A 53 21.48 -17.02 -2.86
C ASN A 53 20.42 -17.35 -3.93
N ILE A 54 19.29 -16.66 -3.97
CA ILE A 54 18.21 -16.95 -4.93
C ILE A 54 18.69 -16.79 -6.37
N GLU A 55 19.43 -15.71 -6.67
CA GLU A 55 19.95 -15.47 -8.02
C GLU A 55 20.92 -16.57 -8.48
N SER A 56 21.82 -17.01 -7.61
CA SER A 56 22.74 -18.10 -7.92
C SER A 56 22.02 -19.43 -8.15
N PHE A 57 20.97 -19.70 -7.37
CA PHE A 57 20.11 -20.88 -7.56
C PHE A 57 19.30 -20.79 -8.86
N ALA A 58 18.76 -19.61 -9.18
CA ALA A 58 18.06 -19.39 -10.44
C ALA A 58 18.95 -19.65 -11.65
N MET A 59 20.22 -19.27 -11.59
CA MET A 59 21.21 -19.58 -12.62
C MET A 59 21.55 -21.08 -12.67
N ALA A 60 21.79 -21.72 -11.51
CA ALA A 60 22.16 -23.13 -11.44
C ALA A 60 21.03 -24.08 -11.88
N TYR A 61 19.78 -23.70 -11.65
CA TYR A 61 18.61 -24.50 -11.99
C TYR A 61 17.81 -23.91 -13.18
N LYS A 62 18.43 -23.07 -13.99
CA LYS A 62 17.84 -22.52 -15.20
C LYS A 62 17.21 -23.67 -16.00
N ASP A 63 16.05 -23.45 -16.56
CA ASP A 63 15.23 -24.42 -17.32
C ASP A 63 14.59 -25.56 -16.50
N LYS A 64 14.86 -25.66 -15.20
CA LYS A 64 14.23 -26.63 -14.29
C LYS A 64 13.34 -25.99 -13.25
N VAL A 65 13.79 -24.84 -12.72
CA VAL A 65 13.08 -24.14 -11.65
C VAL A 65 13.15 -22.64 -11.90
N THR A 66 11.99 -21.98 -11.79
CA THR A 66 11.91 -20.50 -11.79
C THR A 66 11.74 -19.97 -10.39
N TYR A 67 12.37 -18.84 -10.09
CA TYR A 67 12.26 -18.11 -8.83
C TYR A 67 11.74 -16.70 -9.12
N THR A 68 10.52 -16.42 -8.72
CA THR A 68 9.90 -15.11 -8.96
C THR A 68 9.58 -14.44 -7.64
N LYS A 69 10.12 -13.25 -7.42
CA LYS A 69 9.81 -12.48 -6.21
C LYS A 69 8.33 -12.08 -6.23
N ILE A 70 7.60 -12.44 -5.17
CA ILE A 70 6.23 -12.03 -4.99
C ILE A 70 6.25 -10.59 -4.47
N GLN A 71 5.82 -9.66 -5.32
CA GLN A 71 5.58 -8.29 -4.86
C GLN A 71 4.38 -8.31 -3.93
N GLN A 72 4.60 -7.94 -2.67
CA GLN A 72 3.49 -7.70 -1.76
C GLN A 72 2.87 -6.36 -2.13
N GLU A 73 1.65 -6.41 -2.62
CA GLU A 73 0.85 -5.20 -2.73
C GLU A 73 0.70 -4.57 -1.35
N LYS A 74 0.95 -3.27 -1.28
CA LYS A 74 0.76 -2.54 -0.03
C LYS A 74 -0.71 -2.61 0.35
N SER A 75 -0.98 -2.90 1.62
CA SER A 75 -2.36 -2.84 2.11
C SER A 75 -2.93 -1.43 1.96
N LEU A 76 -4.24 -1.33 1.83
CA LEU A 76 -4.92 -0.02 1.79
C LEU A 76 -4.51 0.87 2.97
N TYR A 77 -4.39 0.27 4.16
CA TYR A 77 -3.91 0.99 5.35
C TYR A 77 -2.51 1.57 5.16
N THR A 78 -1.59 0.77 4.58
CA THR A 78 -0.22 1.22 4.30
C THR A 78 -0.21 2.35 3.29
N LEU A 79 -1.02 2.24 2.22
CA LEU A 79 -1.15 3.30 1.22
C LEU A 79 -1.64 4.61 1.82
N PHE A 80 -2.68 4.56 2.66
CA PHE A 80 -3.18 5.76 3.36
C PHE A 80 -2.17 6.37 4.31
N LEU A 81 -1.42 5.53 5.03
CA LEU A 81 -0.37 5.97 5.96
C LEU A 81 0.78 6.64 5.21
N ASP A 82 1.25 6.04 4.10
CA ASP A 82 2.32 6.58 3.27
C ASP A 82 1.95 7.96 2.71
N GLU A 83 0.72 8.12 2.21
CA GLU A 83 0.22 9.41 1.70
C GLU A 83 0.19 10.48 2.80
N TRP A 84 -0.31 10.14 3.99
CA TRP A 84 -0.32 11.08 5.11
C TRP A 84 1.09 11.43 5.60
N THR A 85 1.98 10.45 5.69
CA THR A 85 3.38 10.68 6.10
C THR A 85 4.07 11.65 5.15
N SER A 86 3.94 11.40 3.83
CA SER A 86 4.50 12.27 2.79
C SER A 86 3.91 13.68 2.85
N PHE A 87 2.60 13.79 3.02
CA PHE A 87 1.91 15.06 3.20
C PHE A 87 2.43 15.81 4.44
N PHE A 88 2.48 15.13 5.58
CA PHE A 88 2.91 15.74 6.85
C PHE A 88 4.34 16.28 6.75
N GLU A 89 5.27 15.49 6.22
CA GLU A 89 6.66 15.89 6.02
C GLU A 89 6.78 17.09 5.06
N THR A 90 6.04 17.05 3.95
CA THR A 90 6.08 18.13 2.96
C THR A 90 5.47 19.42 3.51
N PHE A 91 4.38 19.32 4.26
CA PHE A 91 3.62 20.46 4.76
C PHE A 91 4.26 21.11 5.99
N THR A 92 4.81 20.30 6.92
CA THR A 92 5.38 20.79 8.20
C THR A 92 6.90 20.90 8.19
N GLY A 93 7.59 20.26 7.24
CA GLY A 93 9.05 20.14 7.22
C GLY A 93 9.63 19.20 8.29
N LEU A 94 8.80 18.44 9.00
CA LEU A 94 9.18 17.56 10.12
C LEU A 94 8.64 16.15 9.93
N PRO A 95 9.35 15.10 10.36
CA PRO A 95 8.81 13.75 10.35
C PRO A 95 7.67 13.60 11.37
N PRO A 96 6.56 12.91 11.03
CA PRO A 96 5.44 12.74 11.94
C PRO A 96 5.77 11.80 13.10
N LYS A 97 5.30 12.15 14.30
CA LYS A 97 5.28 11.23 15.43
C LYS A 97 4.01 10.38 15.37
N PHE A 98 4.13 9.14 14.89
CA PHE A 98 2.99 8.23 14.79
C PHE A 98 2.77 7.44 16.08
N THR A 99 1.54 7.41 16.58
CA THR A 99 1.14 6.75 17.82
C THR A 99 0.00 5.73 17.58
N GLY A 100 -0.32 4.94 18.61
CA GLY A 100 -1.47 4.02 18.55
C GLY A 100 -2.82 4.74 18.34
N MET A 101 -2.95 5.99 18.79
CA MET A 101 -4.15 6.81 18.59
C MET A 101 -4.29 7.23 17.13
N ASP A 102 -3.17 7.57 16.47
CA ASP A 102 -3.13 7.91 15.04
C ASP A 102 -3.52 6.70 14.19
N GLY A 103 -3.05 5.51 14.56
CA GLY A 103 -3.43 4.27 13.89
C GLY A 103 -4.93 3.97 13.99
N LYS A 104 -5.59 4.26 15.12
CA LYS A 104 -7.04 4.14 15.26
C LYS A 104 -7.76 5.17 14.40
N SER A 105 -7.32 6.42 14.44
CA SER A 105 -7.89 7.52 13.66
C SER A 105 -7.79 7.25 12.16
N LEU A 106 -6.64 6.77 11.68
CA LEU A 106 -6.45 6.40 10.28
C LEU A 106 -7.42 5.29 9.84
N LYS A 107 -7.63 4.25 10.66
CA LYS A 107 -8.62 3.20 10.36
C LYS A 107 -10.04 3.76 10.26
N MET A 108 -10.41 4.71 11.11
CA MET A 108 -11.73 5.37 11.06
C MET A 108 -11.87 6.22 9.79
N ILE A 109 -10.84 6.98 9.42
CA ILE A 109 -10.79 7.74 8.17
C ILE A 109 -10.99 6.81 6.96
N ILE A 110 -10.22 5.72 6.88
CA ILE A 110 -10.33 4.73 5.79
C ILE A 110 -11.76 4.18 5.71
N THR A 111 -12.32 3.74 6.84
CA THR A 111 -13.69 3.20 6.89
C THR A 111 -14.71 4.20 6.39
N TYR A 112 -14.61 5.45 6.82
CA TYR A 112 -15.51 6.51 6.40
C TYR A 112 -15.36 6.84 4.91
N LEU A 113 -14.14 7.01 4.42
CA LEU A 113 -13.88 7.33 3.02
C LEU A 113 -14.30 6.19 2.09
N LYS A 114 -14.11 4.93 2.46
CA LYS A 114 -14.64 3.77 1.71
C LYS A 114 -16.17 3.81 1.61
N LYS A 115 -16.85 4.18 2.69
CA LYS A 115 -18.32 4.27 2.70
C LYS A 115 -18.86 5.34 1.74
N ILE A 116 -18.18 6.48 1.63
CA ILE A 116 -18.65 7.59 0.78
C ILE A 116 -18.17 7.50 -0.66
N ALA A 117 -17.04 6.86 -0.91
CA ALA A 117 -16.46 6.71 -2.25
C ALA A 117 -16.96 5.46 -2.99
N GLY A 118 -17.35 4.40 -2.27
CA GLY A 118 -17.88 3.17 -2.84
C GLY A 118 -16.83 2.09 -3.13
N SER A 119 -15.57 2.44 -3.32
CA SER A 119 -14.46 1.48 -3.53
C SER A 119 -13.19 1.89 -2.78
N GLU A 120 -12.25 0.93 -2.64
CA GLU A 120 -10.95 1.18 -1.99
C GLU A 120 -10.07 2.15 -2.79
N ASN A 121 -10.08 2.01 -4.12
CA ASN A 121 -9.31 2.90 -4.99
C ASN A 121 -9.84 4.34 -4.96
N GLU A 122 -11.15 4.51 -5.05
CA GLU A 122 -11.78 5.85 -4.98
C GLU A 122 -11.58 6.48 -3.60
N ALA A 123 -11.63 5.69 -2.52
CA ALA A 123 -11.33 6.16 -1.18
C ALA A 123 -9.89 6.67 -1.06
N LEU A 124 -8.91 5.95 -1.64
CA LEU A 124 -7.52 6.39 -1.68
C LEU A 124 -7.34 7.65 -2.52
N GLN A 125 -8.00 7.75 -3.66
CA GLN A 125 -7.96 8.98 -4.47
C GLN A 125 -8.57 10.16 -3.73
N LEU A 126 -9.71 9.96 -3.05
CA LEU A 126 -10.32 11.00 -2.23
C LEU A 126 -9.39 11.45 -1.10
N TRP A 127 -8.69 10.52 -0.46
CA TRP A 127 -7.68 10.83 0.55
C TRP A 127 -6.55 11.71 0.00
N LYS A 128 -6.00 11.35 -1.15
CA LYS A 128 -4.99 12.16 -1.86
C LYS A 128 -5.50 13.56 -2.18
N ILE A 129 -6.74 13.69 -2.64
CA ILE A 129 -7.35 15.00 -2.92
C ILE A 129 -7.45 15.84 -1.65
N ILE A 130 -7.88 15.26 -0.53
CA ILE A 130 -7.99 15.97 0.76
C ILE A 130 -6.62 16.51 1.18
N LEU A 131 -5.59 15.69 1.15
CA LEU A 131 -4.25 16.08 1.55
C LEU A 131 -3.63 17.13 0.59
N ASN A 132 -3.78 16.95 -0.72
CA ASN A 132 -3.27 17.90 -1.71
C ASN A 132 -3.96 19.27 -1.64
N LYS A 133 -5.23 19.30 -1.28
CA LYS A 133 -6.01 20.54 -1.10
C LYS A 133 -5.94 21.10 0.33
N TRP A 134 -5.08 20.57 1.20
CA TRP A 134 -4.97 21.02 2.59
C TRP A 134 -4.68 22.52 2.73
N HIS A 135 -3.89 23.07 1.83
CA HIS A 135 -3.58 24.50 1.78
C HIS A 135 -4.81 25.40 1.47
N THR A 136 -5.93 24.81 1.05
CA THR A 136 -7.14 25.55 0.70
C THR A 136 -8.18 25.59 1.82
N VAL A 137 -8.09 24.72 2.82
CA VAL A 137 -9.00 24.75 3.98
C VAL A 137 -8.67 25.95 4.88
N LYS A 138 -9.57 26.29 5.81
CA LYS A 138 -9.34 27.38 6.76
C LYS A 138 -8.04 27.19 7.52
N GLN A 139 -7.34 28.30 7.83
CA GLN A 139 -6.06 28.31 8.53
C GLN A 139 -6.07 27.48 9.81
N PHE A 140 -7.15 27.55 10.58
CA PHE A 140 -7.33 26.75 11.79
C PHE A 140 -7.23 25.24 11.55
N HIS A 141 -7.66 24.73 10.38
CA HIS A 141 -7.49 23.32 10.01
C HIS A 141 -6.06 23.05 9.53
N GLN A 142 -5.45 24.00 8.81
CA GLN A 142 -4.07 23.86 8.32
C GLN A 142 -3.07 23.71 9.46
N ASP A 143 -3.30 24.38 10.60
CA ASP A 143 -2.45 24.33 11.79
C ASP A 143 -2.50 22.97 12.51
N ASN A 144 -3.42 22.08 12.12
CA ASN A 144 -3.68 20.81 12.80
C ASN A 144 -3.64 19.62 11.83
N THR A 145 -2.46 19.10 11.56
CA THR A 145 -2.21 18.04 10.56
C THR A 145 -2.20 16.62 11.12
N ASP A 146 -2.45 16.44 12.42
CA ASP A 146 -2.47 15.12 13.04
C ASP A 146 -3.72 14.31 12.66
N LEU A 147 -3.57 12.98 12.57
CA LEU A 147 -4.64 12.08 12.13
C LEU A 147 -5.86 12.09 13.06
N LYS A 148 -5.66 12.33 14.36
CA LYS A 148 -6.77 12.41 15.32
C LYS A 148 -7.63 13.64 15.04
N TYR A 149 -6.98 14.78 14.77
CA TYR A 149 -7.68 16.01 14.43
C TYR A 149 -8.42 15.85 13.08
N ILE A 150 -7.72 15.39 12.05
CA ILE A 150 -8.29 15.15 10.71
C ILE A 150 -9.54 14.25 10.83
N ASN A 151 -9.44 13.13 11.55
CA ASN A 151 -10.59 12.24 11.76
C ASN A 151 -11.77 12.95 12.42
N SER A 152 -11.52 13.77 13.44
CA SER A 152 -12.57 14.46 14.17
C SER A 152 -13.28 15.55 13.36
N LYS A 153 -12.62 16.13 12.36
CA LYS A 153 -13.09 17.24 11.52
C LYS A 153 -13.33 16.87 10.06
N LEU A 154 -13.20 15.60 9.71
CA LEU A 154 -13.20 15.13 8.32
C LEU A 154 -14.39 15.61 7.50
N ASN A 155 -15.60 15.62 8.07
CA ASN A 155 -16.80 16.11 7.38
C ASN A 155 -16.73 17.60 7.06
N ILE A 156 -16.19 18.40 7.98
CA ILE A 156 -16.06 19.85 7.80
C ILE A 156 -15.02 20.13 6.72
N ILE A 157 -13.88 19.46 6.80
CA ILE A 157 -12.78 19.57 5.82
C ILE A 157 -13.27 19.19 4.41
N LEU A 158 -13.98 18.08 4.28
CA LEU A 158 -14.57 17.67 3.00
C LEU A 158 -15.55 18.69 2.45
N HIS A 159 -16.38 19.29 3.31
CA HIS A 159 -17.33 20.32 2.91
C HIS A 159 -16.60 21.57 2.40
N GLU A 160 -15.59 22.04 3.10
CA GLU A 160 -14.80 23.20 2.68
C GLU A 160 -14.12 22.97 1.33
N ILE A 161 -13.48 21.80 1.13
CA ILE A 161 -12.84 21.44 -0.14
C ILE A 161 -13.85 21.40 -1.30
N LYS A 162 -15.07 20.87 -1.07
CA LYS A 162 -16.14 20.85 -2.08
C LYS A 162 -16.65 22.24 -2.44
N GLN A 163 -16.83 23.11 -1.46
CA GLN A 163 -17.29 24.49 -1.72
C GLN A 163 -16.33 25.25 -2.62
N GLN A 164 -15.04 25.10 -2.42
CA GLN A 164 -14.02 25.78 -3.25
C GLN A 164 -14.01 25.25 -4.69
N GLY A 165 -14.24 23.94 -4.89
CA GLY A 165 -14.41 23.36 -6.23
C GLY A 165 -15.59 23.94 -7.00
N ASN A 166 -16.67 24.28 -6.32
CA ASN A 166 -17.88 24.88 -6.93
C ASN A 166 -17.74 26.37 -7.20
N THR A 167 -16.86 27.08 -6.49
CA THR A 167 -16.65 28.52 -6.69
C THR A 167 -15.93 28.79 -8.01
N TYR A 168 -15.06 27.90 -8.45
CA TYR A 168 -14.38 27.98 -9.76
C TYR A 168 -15.31 27.70 -10.95
N SER A 169 -16.41 26.94 -10.76
CA SER A 169 -17.38 26.65 -11.82
C SER A 169 -18.40 27.76 -12.03
N LYS A 170 -18.58 28.66 -11.06
CA LYS A 170 -19.52 29.81 -11.17
C LYS A 170 -18.89 31.05 -11.76
N GLY A 171 -17.57 31.09 -11.94
CA GLY A 171 -16.85 32.27 -12.44
C GLY A 171 -16.68 32.33 -13.96
N THR A 172 -17.18 31.37 -14.74
CA THR A 172 -16.99 31.32 -16.21
C THR A 172 -18.28 31.58 -17.03
N ASN A 173 -19.39 32.02 -16.42
CA ASN A 173 -20.50 32.54 -17.17
C ASN A 173 -20.44 34.08 -17.16
N GLY A 174 -19.45 34.63 -17.87
CA GLY A 174 -19.48 36.02 -18.30
C GLY A 174 -20.51 36.15 -19.39
N SER A 175 -21.60 36.82 -19.06
CA SER A 175 -22.60 37.34 -19.98
C SER A 175 -21.94 38.09 -21.13
N VAL A 176 -22.12 37.56 -22.34
CA VAL A 176 -22.00 38.36 -23.58
C VAL A 176 -23.31 39.05 -23.72
N GLU A 177 -23.39 40.31 -23.38
CA GLU A 177 -24.46 41.21 -23.86
C GLU A 177 -24.04 41.77 -25.23
N LEU A 178 -25.00 41.70 -26.16
CA LEU A 178 -24.97 42.25 -27.51
C LEU A 178 -24.97 43.79 -27.50
#